data_8a0a91e54b0d83b37c5a2ad881054dc2
#
_entry.id   8a0a91e54b0d83b37c5a2ad881054dc2
#
_cell.length_a   1.000
_cell.length_b   1.000
_cell.length_c   1.000
_cell.angle_alpha   90.00
_cell.angle_beta   90.00
_cell.angle_gamma   90.00
#
_symmetry.space_group_name_H-M   'P 1'
#
loop_
_entity.id
_entity.type
_entity.pdbx_description
1 polymer ?
#
loop_
_entity_poly.entity_id
_entity_poly.type
_entity_poly.pdbx_seq_one_letter_code
_entity_poly.pdbx_strand_id
1 'polypeptide(L)'
;MPGMSLALHMLLQAGQQLTNTGWSLWLCPPPNSKVSLALAKAISDTIPELFPDISPPDFAPHVTLTSFIDPSTVGSDPQKWLDDLEYKHCEDVRIRFLTLVSEDKFFKRLFIRCEKDPGLFCIAKASRKWGVDGGDHSKAGKWLNAEYDPHCSLMYADKEVTEEMMMEVRRKCGGIALMEDGAKNLETEPCVGWVGGEIWLVPTDRGIEEWKPVAKRKV
;
A
#
# COMPACT_ATOMS: atom_id res chain seq x y z
N MET A 1 19.77 3.70 -39.13
CA MET A 1 19.40 4.57 -38.00
C MET A 1 19.85 3.89 -36.74
N PRO A 2 20.90 4.37 -36.03
CA PRO A 2 21.43 3.67 -34.88
C PRO A 2 20.71 4.09 -33.59
N GLY A 3 20.41 3.10 -32.81
CA GLY A 3 20.31 2.99 -31.37
C GLY A 3 20.06 4.25 -30.56
N MET A 4 18.83 4.49 -30.16
CA MET A 4 18.57 5.28 -28.97
C MET A 4 19.25 4.58 -27.79
N SER A 5 20.16 5.30 -27.14
CA SER A 5 21.00 4.80 -26.04
C SER A 5 20.15 4.18 -24.93
N LEU A 6 20.59 3.04 -24.38
CA LEU A 6 20.00 2.39 -23.19
C LEU A 6 19.77 3.39 -22.05
N ALA A 7 20.68 4.38 -21.92
CA ALA A 7 20.56 5.47 -20.93
C ALA A 7 19.33 6.37 -21.16
N LEU A 8 18.95 6.62 -22.41
CA LEU A 8 17.76 7.43 -22.72
C LEU A 8 16.49 6.63 -22.48
N HIS A 9 16.53 5.30 -22.66
CA HIS A 9 15.42 4.41 -22.31
C HIS A 9 15.22 4.29 -20.79
N MET A 10 16.33 4.19 -20.04
CA MET A 10 16.31 4.22 -18.56
C MET A 10 15.84 5.58 -18.00
N LEU A 11 16.19 6.69 -18.63
CA LEU A 11 15.71 8.03 -18.23
C LEU A 11 14.23 8.23 -18.56
N LEU A 12 13.71 7.63 -19.64
CA LEU A 12 12.28 7.65 -19.95
C LEU A 12 11.46 6.75 -19.01
N GLN A 13 12.00 5.62 -18.59
CA GLN A 13 11.37 4.75 -17.58
C GLN A 13 11.40 5.38 -16.18
N ALA A 14 12.51 6.01 -15.78
CA ALA A 14 12.58 6.80 -14.56
C ALA A 14 11.59 7.98 -14.56
N GLY A 15 11.33 8.60 -15.72
CA GLY A 15 10.34 9.66 -15.88
C GLY A 15 8.89 9.19 -15.77
N GLN A 16 8.58 7.93 -16.06
CA GLN A 16 7.23 7.35 -15.88
C GLN A 16 6.94 6.92 -14.42
N GLN A 17 7.97 6.70 -13.59
CA GLN A 17 7.80 6.40 -12.16
C GLN A 17 7.39 7.61 -11.32
N LEU A 18 7.52 8.83 -11.81
CA LEU A 18 7.24 10.07 -11.07
C LEU A 18 5.81 10.61 -11.24
N THR A 19 4.83 9.80 -11.62
CA THR A 19 3.45 10.26 -11.77
C THR A 19 2.65 10.29 -10.47
N ASN A 20 3.23 9.91 -9.32
CA ASN A 20 2.61 10.12 -8.02
C ASN A 20 3.06 11.50 -7.48
N THR A 21 2.44 12.57 -7.95
CA THR A 21 2.79 13.95 -7.61
C THR A 21 2.15 14.36 -6.28
N GLY A 22 2.51 13.69 -5.17
CA GLY A 22 1.96 14.03 -3.86
C GLY A 22 2.36 13.04 -2.79
N TRP A 23 1.95 13.34 -1.54
CA TRP A 23 2.17 12.47 -0.40
C TRP A 23 1.01 11.49 -0.23
N SER A 24 1.23 10.44 0.54
CA SER A 24 0.24 9.40 0.78
C SER A 24 0.05 9.15 2.28
N LEU A 25 -1.18 8.75 2.65
CA LEU A 25 -1.46 8.15 3.96
C LEU A 25 -1.55 6.64 3.80
N TRP A 26 -0.76 5.93 4.60
CA TRP A 26 -0.70 4.48 4.64
C TRP A 26 -1.21 3.96 5.97
N LEU A 27 -1.95 2.87 5.96
CA LEU A 27 -2.25 2.07 7.14
C LEU A 27 -1.28 0.90 7.19
N CYS A 28 -0.35 0.96 8.12
CA CYS A 28 0.66 -0.07 8.36
C CYS A 28 0.22 -1.03 9.46
N PRO A 29 0.57 -2.32 9.40
CA PRO A 29 0.26 -3.26 10.46
C PRO A 29 0.94 -2.86 11.77
N PRO A 30 0.42 -3.30 12.95
CA PRO A 30 1.06 -3.04 14.22
C PRO A 30 2.53 -3.47 14.20
N PRO A 31 3.47 -2.62 14.66
CA PRO A 31 4.89 -2.92 14.64
C PRO A 31 5.19 -4.25 15.36
N ASN A 32 6.10 -5.05 14.80
CA ASN A 32 6.53 -6.35 15.32
C ASN A 32 5.42 -7.41 15.44
N SER A 33 4.22 -7.17 14.90
CA SER A 33 3.19 -8.20 14.78
C SER A 33 3.64 -9.30 13.81
N LYS A 34 3.09 -10.52 13.98
CA LYS A 34 3.40 -11.64 13.06
C LYS A 34 3.14 -11.29 11.60
N VAL A 35 2.03 -10.59 11.32
CA VAL A 35 1.68 -10.17 9.97
C VAL A 35 2.66 -9.11 9.42
N SER A 36 3.08 -8.15 10.27
CA SER A 36 4.08 -7.16 9.88
C SER A 36 5.39 -7.81 9.47
N LEU A 37 5.88 -8.76 10.27
CA LEU A 37 7.13 -9.49 10.01
C LEU A 37 7.01 -10.40 8.77
N ALA A 38 5.87 -11.08 8.59
CA ALA A 38 5.63 -11.95 7.44
C ALA A 38 5.58 -11.15 6.12
N LEU A 39 4.87 -10.00 6.11
CA LEU A 39 4.79 -9.13 4.94
C LEU A 39 6.15 -8.49 4.62
N ALA A 40 6.86 -7.98 5.64
CA ALA A 40 8.20 -7.41 5.44
C ALA A 40 9.14 -8.45 4.82
N LYS A 41 9.18 -9.68 5.37
CA LYS A 41 9.98 -10.78 4.81
C LYS A 41 9.57 -11.13 3.38
N ALA A 42 8.27 -11.13 3.08
CA ALA A 42 7.80 -11.40 1.72
C ALA A 42 8.31 -10.34 0.73
N ILE A 43 8.24 -9.05 1.09
CA ILE A 43 8.63 -7.92 0.24
C ILE A 43 10.15 -7.83 0.10
N SER A 44 10.91 -7.90 1.22
CA SER A 44 12.35 -7.64 1.23
C SER A 44 13.20 -8.85 0.83
N ASP A 45 12.72 -10.08 1.08
CA ASP A 45 13.53 -11.27 0.92
C ASP A 45 12.91 -12.25 -0.11
N THR A 46 11.70 -12.77 0.21
CA THR A 46 11.13 -13.91 -0.54
C THR A 46 10.83 -13.57 -2.00
N ILE A 47 10.22 -12.42 -2.26
CA ILE A 47 9.88 -12.00 -3.63
C ILE A 47 11.11 -11.64 -4.44
N PRO A 48 12.10 -10.88 -3.94
CA PRO A 48 13.37 -10.69 -4.64
C PRO A 48 14.12 -11.99 -4.97
N GLU A 49 14.11 -12.98 -4.05
CA GLU A 49 14.70 -14.30 -4.30
C GLU A 49 13.96 -15.09 -5.40
N LEU A 50 12.64 -14.99 -5.46
CA LEU A 50 11.82 -15.64 -6.49
C LEU A 50 11.95 -14.98 -7.86
N PHE A 51 12.20 -13.69 -7.90
CA PHE A 51 12.26 -12.88 -9.12
C PHE A 51 13.56 -12.08 -9.23
N PRO A 52 14.73 -12.74 -9.26
CA PRO A 52 16.04 -12.06 -9.23
C PRO A 52 16.25 -11.12 -10.43
N ASP A 53 15.63 -11.44 -11.58
CA ASP A 53 15.71 -10.62 -12.80
C ASP A 53 14.83 -9.36 -12.76
N ILE A 54 13.97 -9.20 -11.76
CA ILE A 54 13.07 -8.04 -11.62
C ILE A 54 13.72 -6.97 -10.75
N SER A 55 14.46 -7.37 -9.69
CA SER A 55 15.03 -6.47 -8.69
C SER A 55 13.98 -5.47 -8.16
N PRO A 56 12.85 -5.95 -7.60
CA PRO A 56 11.78 -5.08 -7.13
C PRO A 56 12.28 -4.18 -5.99
N PRO A 57 11.81 -2.92 -5.91
CA PRO A 57 12.17 -2.04 -4.81
C PRO A 57 11.61 -2.55 -3.47
N ASP A 58 12.36 -2.31 -2.39
CA ASP A 58 11.90 -2.55 -1.03
C ASP A 58 11.03 -1.40 -0.51
N PHE A 59 9.97 -1.73 0.23
CA PHE A 59 9.07 -0.77 0.85
C PHE A 59 8.34 -1.37 2.07
N ALA A 60 7.87 -0.50 2.97
CA ALA A 60 7.17 -0.93 4.16
C ALA A 60 5.79 -1.54 3.83
N PRO A 61 5.38 -2.64 4.49
CA PRO A 61 4.04 -3.22 4.34
C PRO A 61 2.95 -2.21 4.70
N HIS A 62 1.97 -2.00 3.80
CA HIS A 62 0.89 -1.05 4.04
C HIS A 62 -0.32 -1.29 3.15
N VAL A 63 -1.44 -0.72 3.56
CA VAL A 63 -2.60 -0.44 2.70
C VAL A 63 -2.69 1.08 2.54
N THR A 64 -2.68 1.57 1.31
CA THR A 64 -2.84 3.00 1.03
C THR A 64 -4.26 3.44 1.38
N LEU A 65 -4.40 4.44 2.26
CA LEU A 65 -5.68 5.06 2.60
C LEU A 65 -6.08 6.13 1.59
N THR A 66 -5.13 6.96 1.19
CA THR A 66 -5.27 7.95 0.10
C THR A 66 -3.89 8.39 -0.39
N SER A 67 -3.84 8.87 -1.63
CA SER A 67 -2.64 9.45 -2.26
C SER A 67 -2.96 10.82 -2.84
N PHE A 68 -1.95 11.50 -3.40
CA PHE A 68 -2.06 12.82 -4.01
C PHE A 68 -2.35 13.94 -3.00
N ILE A 69 -1.86 13.80 -1.77
CA ILE A 69 -1.90 14.89 -0.78
C ILE A 69 -0.90 15.94 -1.22
N ASP A 70 -1.35 17.17 -1.40
CA ASP A 70 -0.48 18.29 -1.69
C ASP A 70 0.40 18.61 -0.46
N PRO A 71 1.75 18.52 -0.58
CA PRO A 71 2.65 18.85 0.53
C PRO A 71 2.41 20.23 1.13
N SER A 72 1.92 21.19 0.34
CA SER A 72 1.62 22.56 0.82
C SER A 72 0.49 22.58 1.86
N THR A 73 -0.42 21.61 1.82
CA THR A 73 -1.52 21.48 2.80
C THR A 73 -1.06 20.92 4.15
N VAL A 74 0.06 20.20 4.17
CA VAL A 74 0.64 19.61 5.39
C VAL A 74 1.36 20.67 6.22
N GLY A 75 1.95 21.67 5.57
CA GLY A 75 2.66 22.75 6.22
C GLY A 75 4.01 22.33 6.83
N SER A 76 4.45 23.09 7.84
CA SER A 76 5.78 22.89 8.46
C SER A 76 5.82 21.85 9.58
N ASP A 77 4.66 21.37 10.06
CA ASP A 77 4.55 20.39 11.14
C ASP A 77 3.69 19.19 10.68
N PRO A 78 4.29 18.21 9.98
CA PRO A 78 3.59 17.03 9.49
C PRO A 78 2.94 16.18 10.58
N GLN A 79 3.54 16.13 11.78
CA GLN A 79 2.97 15.36 12.89
C GLN A 79 1.69 16.00 13.39
N LYS A 80 1.73 17.31 13.64
CA LYS A 80 0.53 18.05 14.05
C LYS A 80 -0.58 17.92 13.02
N TRP A 81 -0.26 18.07 11.73
CA TRP A 81 -1.24 17.90 10.67
C TRP A 81 -1.90 16.51 10.71
N LEU A 82 -1.12 15.44 10.86
CA LEU A 82 -1.64 14.08 10.95
C LEU A 82 -2.51 13.87 12.19
N ASP A 83 -2.11 14.45 13.33
CA ASP A 83 -2.84 14.34 14.60
C ASP A 83 -4.17 15.11 14.59
N ASP A 84 -4.25 16.19 13.83
CA ASP A 84 -5.45 17.00 13.65
C ASP A 84 -6.50 16.34 12.72
N LEU A 85 -6.15 15.29 11.96
CA LEU A 85 -7.11 14.59 11.11
C LEU A 85 -8.22 13.92 11.94
N GLU A 86 -9.47 14.14 11.55
CA GLU A 86 -10.64 13.67 12.30
C GLU A 86 -11.00 12.22 11.94
N TYR A 87 -10.58 11.28 12.80
CA TYR A 87 -10.94 9.86 12.73
C TYR A 87 -11.91 9.40 13.84
N LYS A 88 -12.58 10.35 14.52
CA LYS A 88 -13.38 10.10 15.75
C LYS A 88 -14.49 9.08 15.62
N HIS A 89 -14.93 8.78 14.39
CA HIS A 89 -16.02 7.83 14.12
C HIS A 89 -15.54 6.60 13.38
N CYS A 90 -14.21 6.42 13.25
CA CYS A 90 -13.63 5.27 12.59
C CYS A 90 -13.13 4.30 13.66
N GLU A 91 -14.03 3.43 14.08
CA GLU A 91 -13.74 2.37 15.06
C GLU A 91 -13.46 1.05 14.34
N ASP A 92 -12.83 0.11 15.04
CA ASP A 92 -12.61 -1.27 14.56
C ASP A 92 -11.98 -1.37 13.15
N VAL A 93 -10.94 -0.56 12.91
CA VAL A 93 -10.22 -0.60 11.63
C VAL A 93 -9.57 -1.97 11.45
N ARG A 94 -10.02 -2.71 10.43
CA ARG A 94 -9.57 -4.08 10.15
C ARG A 94 -9.11 -4.22 8.71
N ILE A 95 -7.99 -4.89 8.53
CA ILE A 95 -7.53 -5.36 7.22
C ILE A 95 -7.70 -6.87 7.19
N ARG A 96 -8.40 -7.39 6.17
CA ARG A 96 -8.51 -8.82 5.89
C ARG A 96 -8.03 -9.10 4.48
N PHE A 97 -7.16 -10.08 4.36
CA PHE A 97 -6.59 -10.50 3.08
C PHE A 97 -7.56 -11.45 2.37
N LEU A 98 -7.96 -11.09 1.15
CA LEU A 98 -8.89 -11.91 0.35
C LEU A 98 -8.14 -12.85 -0.59
N THR A 99 -7.42 -12.29 -1.54
CA THR A 99 -6.79 -13.04 -2.64
C THR A 99 -5.51 -12.37 -3.12
N LEU A 100 -4.58 -13.16 -3.65
CA LEU A 100 -3.39 -12.68 -4.33
C LEU A 100 -3.75 -12.35 -5.78
N VAL A 101 -3.36 -11.16 -6.25
CA VAL A 101 -3.70 -10.62 -7.57
C VAL A 101 -2.47 -10.04 -8.24
N SER A 102 -2.41 -10.15 -9.57
CA SER A 102 -1.49 -9.41 -10.42
C SER A 102 -2.28 -8.58 -11.44
N GLU A 103 -1.90 -7.30 -11.61
CA GLU A 103 -2.43 -6.42 -12.66
C GLU A 103 -1.28 -5.87 -13.50
N ASP A 104 -1.57 -5.51 -14.76
CA ASP A 104 -0.58 -4.87 -15.64
C ASP A 104 -0.42 -3.39 -15.31
N LYS A 105 0.02 -3.11 -14.07
CA LYS A 105 0.30 -1.77 -13.55
C LYS A 105 1.47 -1.85 -12.60
N PHE A 106 2.43 -0.93 -12.71
CA PHE A 106 3.65 -0.91 -11.88
C PHE A 106 3.36 -1.06 -10.38
N PHE A 107 2.49 -0.21 -9.80
CA PHE A 107 2.16 -0.21 -8.37
C PHE A 107 1.15 -1.28 -7.95
N LYS A 108 0.61 -2.06 -8.90
CA LYS A 108 -0.28 -3.20 -8.67
C LYS A 108 0.23 -4.47 -9.36
N ARG A 109 1.55 -4.60 -9.52
CA ARG A 109 2.13 -5.76 -10.21
C ARG A 109 1.86 -7.06 -9.48
N LEU A 110 2.03 -7.06 -8.14
CA LEU A 110 1.64 -8.17 -7.28
C LEU A 110 1.17 -7.62 -5.94
N PHE A 111 -0.03 -7.97 -5.55
CA PHE A 111 -0.64 -7.46 -4.32
C PHE A 111 -1.67 -8.42 -3.74
N ILE A 112 -1.98 -8.25 -2.48
CA ILE A 112 -3.10 -8.90 -1.80
C ILE A 112 -4.28 -7.94 -1.80
N ARG A 113 -5.40 -8.34 -2.42
CA ARG A 113 -6.65 -7.59 -2.32
C ARG A 113 -7.21 -7.73 -0.92
N CYS A 114 -7.66 -6.61 -0.35
CA CYS A 114 -8.22 -6.56 0.99
C CYS A 114 -9.74 -6.45 0.95
N GLU A 115 -10.40 -6.91 2.03
CA GLU A 115 -11.83 -6.75 2.21
C GLU A 115 -12.21 -5.27 2.29
N LYS A 116 -13.39 -4.92 1.76
CA LYS A 116 -13.98 -3.60 1.90
C LYS A 116 -14.66 -3.45 3.26
N ASP A 117 -13.85 -3.52 4.31
CA ASP A 117 -14.30 -3.43 5.70
C ASP A 117 -14.84 -2.02 6.03
N PRO A 118 -15.92 -1.89 6.80
CA PRO A 118 -16.51 -0.59 7.14
C PRO A 118 -15.57 0.34 7.88
N GLY A 119 -14.75 -0.16 8.82
CA GLY A 119 -13.76 0.61 9.56
C GLY A 119 -12.65 1.14 8.65
N LEU A 120 -12.14 0.28 7.74
CA LEU A 120 -11.17 0.67 6.71
C LEU A 120 -11.76 1.73 5.77
N PHE A 121 -12.99 1.56 5.33
CA PHE A 121 -13.66 2.53 4.46
C PHE A 121 -13.88 3.87 5.16
N CYS A 122 -14.22 3.85 6.45
CA CYS A 122 -14.35 5.06 7.25
C CYS A 122 -13.04 5.84 7.28
N ILE A 123 -11.93 5.18 7.63
CA ILE A 123 -10.63 5.84 7.76
C ILE A 123 -10.07 6.30 6.41
N ALA A 124 -10.27 5.53 5.34
CA ALA A 124 -9.87 5.92 3.99
C ALA A 124 -10.65 7.15 3.49
N LYS A 125 -11.98 7.18 3.72
CA LYS A 125 -12.82 8.33 3.40
C LYS A 125 -12.42 9.59 4.16
N ALA A 126 -12.14 9.46 5.46
CA ALA A 126 -11.70 10.58 6.29
C ALA A 126 -10.33 11.09 5.83
N SER A 127 -9.40 10.18 5.52
CA SER A 127 -8.08 10.50 4.95
C SER A 127 -8.19 11.25 3.63
N ARG A 128 -9.07 10.80 2.73
CA ARG A 128 -9.33 11.46 1.44
C ARG A 128 -9.96 12.84 1.63
N LYS A 129 -11.01 12.92 2.47
CA LYS A 129 -11.72 14.18 2.77
C LYS A 129 -10.77 15.29 3.20
N TRP A 130 -9.91 15.00 4.16
CA TRP A 130 -9.04 16.00 4.75
C TRP A 130 -7.71 16.16 4.01
N GLY A 131 -7.16 15.10 3.46
CA GLY A 131 -5.86 15.14 2.78
C GLY A 131 -5.91 15.68 1.35
N VAL A 132 -7.04 15.49 0.65
CA VAL A 132 -7.13 15.77 -0.79
C VAL A 132 -8.32 16.65 -1.15
N ASP A 133 -9.49 16.37 -0.58
CA ASP A 133 -10.75 16.99 -1.03
C ASP A 133 -11.11 18.26 -0.24
N GLY A 134 -10.20 18.82 0.57
CA GLY A 134 -10.39 20.09 1.27
C GLY A 134 -11.58 20.10 2.23
N GLY A 135 -11.90 18.98 2.84
CA GLY A 135 -13.04 18.82 3.75
C GLY A 135 -14.35 18.41 3.07
N ASP A 136 -14.40 18.26 1.75
CA ASP A 136 -15.60 17.87 1.01
C ASP A 136 -15.97 16.40 1.21
N HIS A 137 -16.98 16.16 2.04
CA HIS A 137 -17.49 14.82 2.36
C HIS A 137 -18.10 14.10 1.14
N SER A 138 -18.74 14.85 0.22
CA SER A 138 -19.39 14.28 -0.96
C SER A 138 -18.35 13.80 -1.98
N LYS A 139 -17.29 14.57 -2.24
CA LYS A 139 -16.18 14.17 -3.11
C LYS A 139 -15.49 12.93 -2.58
N ALA A 140 -15.11 12.91 -1.30
CA ALA A 140 -14.49 11.77 -0.66
C ALA A 140 -15.39 10.52 -0.72
N GLY A 141 -16.71 10.67 -0.56
CA GLY A 141 -17.65 9.57 -0.69
C GLY A 141 -17.75 9.01 -2.10
N LYS A 142 -17.76 9.88 -3.12
CA LYS A 142 -17.75 9.45 -4.54
C LYS A 142 -16.47 8.69 -4.88
N TRP A 143 -15.31 9.23 -4.51
CA TRP A 143 -14.03 8.56 -4.69
C TRP A 143 -13.98 7.20 -4.00
N LEU A 144 -14.43 7.10 -2.74
CA LEU A 144 -14.44 5.85 -1.99
C LEU A 144 -15.23 4.75 -2.72
N ASN A 145 -16.39 5.09 -3.27
CA ASN A 145 -17.28 4.12 -3.93
C ASN A 145 -16.81 3.75 -5.35
N ALA A 146 -16.21 4.69 -6.06
CA ALA A 146 -15.89 4.52 -7.49
C ALA A 146 -14.44 4.04 -7.73
N GLU A 147 -13.50 4.46 -6.88
CA GLU A 147 -12.06 4.34 -7.17
C GLU A 147 -11.28 3.57 -6.09
N TYR A 148 -11.76 3.57 -4.83
CA TYR A 148 -11.01 2.97 -3.74
C TYR A 148 -11.06 1.43 -3.81
N ASP A 149 -9.89 0.83 -4.05
CA ASP A 149 -9.69 -0.62 -4.10
C ASP A 149 -8.57 -0.98 -3.10
N PRO A 150 -8.92 -1.32 -1.83
CA PRO A 150 -7.94 -1.57 -0.79
C PRO A 150 -7.10 -2.79 -1.09
N HIS A 151 -5.78 -2.63 -1.02
CA HIS A 151 -4.83 -3.69 -1.28
C HIS A 151 -3.52 -3.47 -0.51
N CYS A 152 -2.82 -4.57 -0.22
CA CYS A 152 -1.47 -4.56 0.30
C CYS A 152 -0.52 -5.02 -0.81
N SER A 153 0.30 -4.12 -1.32
CA SER A 153 1.27 -4.43 -2.36
C SER A 153 2.39 -5.33 -1.82
N LEU A 154 2.82 -6.28 -2.63
CA LEU A 154 3.95 -7.16 -2.37
C LEU A 154 5.11 -6.90 -3.31
N MET A 155 4.83 -6.40 -4.53
CA MET A 155 5.85 -6.09 -5.53
C MET A 155 5.41 -4.96 -6.44
N TYR A 156 6.32 -4.05 -6.73
CA TYR A 156 6.22 -3.04 -7.77
C TYR A 156 7.18 -3.41 -8.90
N ALA A 157 6.68 -3.53 -10.12
CA ALA A 157 7.48 -3.86 -11.29
C ALA A 157 6.72 -3.62 -12.59
N ASP A 158 7.44 -3.45 -13.69
CA ASP A 158 6.88 -3.40 -15.05
C ASP A 158 6.79 -4.79 -15.70
N LYS A 159 7.49 -5.79 -15.12
CA LYS A 159 7.55 -7.14 -15.67
C LYS A 159 6.29 -7.94 -15.30
N GLU A 160 5.76 -8.69 -16.26
CA GLU A 160 4.60 -9.55 -16.07
C GLU A 160 4.85 -10.63 -15.00
N VAL A 161 3.80 -10.96 -14.24
CA VAL A 161 3.77 -12.05 -13.28
C VAL A 161 2.80 -13.11 -13.78
N THR A 162 3.32 -14.30 -14.08
CA THR A 162 2.52 -15.45 -14.58
C THR A 162 1.79 -16.17 -13.44
N GLU A 163 0.82 -17.01 -13.78
CA GLU A 163 0.13 -17.85 -12.79
C GLU A 163 1.09 -18.78 -12.05
N GLU A 164 2.10 -19.35 -12.74
CA GLU A 164 3.12 -20.19 -12.09
C GLU A 164 3.92 -19.41 -11.07
N MET A 165 4.28 -18.14 -11.38
CA MET A 165 4.94 -17.25 -10.46
C MET A 165 4.06 -16.94 -9.25
N MET A 166 2.77 -16.69 -9.45
CA MET A 166 1.82 -16.47 -8.34
C MET A 166 1.68 -17.72 -7.45
N MET A 167 1.62 -18.91 -8.03
CA MET A 167 1.60 -20.15 -7.25
C MET A 167 2.87 -20.32 -6.40
N GLU A 168 4.03 -19.98 -6.94
CA GLU A 168 5.28 -20.05 -6.19
C GLU A 168 5.34 -19.04 -5.04
N VAL A 169 4.82 -17.81 -5.26
CA VAL A 169 4.65 -16.82 -4.18
C VAL A 169 3.74 -17.35 -3.08
N ARG A 170 2.57 -17.92 -3.41
CA ARG A 170 1.67 -18.57 -2.43
C ARG A 170 2.39 -19.64 -1.62
N ARG A 171 3.15 -20.49 -2.29
CA ARG A 171 3.89 -21.59 -1.66
C ARG A 171 4.99 -21.09 -0.71
N LYS A 172 5.74 -20.04 -1.11
CA LYS A 172 6.88 -19.50 -0.35
C LYS A 172 6.47 -18.52 0.73
N CYS A 173 5.44 -17.73 0.48
CA CYS A 173 4.87 -16.79 1.45
C CYS A 173 3.78 -17.45 2.33
N GLY A 174 3.86 -18.74 2.59
CA GLY A 174 2.88 -19.52 3.38
C GLY A 174 2.68 -19.07 4.83
N GLY A 175 3.41 -18.04 5.29
CA GLY A 175 3.11 -17.32 6.52
C GLY A 175 1.99 -16.27 6.39
N ILE A 176 1.53 -15.99 5.17
CA ILE A 176 0.43 -15.07 4.87
C ILE A 176 -0.75 -15.92 4.39
N ALA A 177 -1.83 -15.99 5.18
CA ALA A 177 -3.02 -16.73 4.83
C ALA A 177 -4.04 -15.82 4.13
N LEU A 178 -4.74 -16.37 3.14
CA LEU A 178 -5.76 -15.68 2.35
C LEU A 178 -7.14 -16.27 2.65
N MET A 179 -8.19 -15.45 2.57
CA MET A 179 -9.57 -15.92 2.80
C MET A 179 -10.00 -16.95 1.77
N GLU A 180 -9.53 -16.85 0.53
CA GLU A 180 -9.77 -17.84 -0.52
C GLU A 180 -9.20 -19.24 -0.21
N ASP A 181 -8.16 -19.33 0.63
CA ASP A 181 -7.57 -20.57 1.10
C ASP A 181 -8.35 -21.19 2.29
N GLY A 182 -9.50 -20.61 2.64
CA GLY A 182 -10.34 -21.08 3.74
C GLY A 182 -9.99 -20.50 5.12
N ALA A 183 -9.09 -19.51 5.19
CA ALA A 183 -8.79 -18.77 6.41
C ALA A 183 -10.02 -17.99 6.88
N LYS A 184 -10.46 -18.21 8.13
CA LYS A 184 -11.78 -17.76 8.57
C LYS A 184 -11.79 -16.71 9.68
N ASN A 185 -10.67 -16.48 10.40
CA ASN A 185 -10.72 -15.64 11.58
C ASN A 185 -9.39 -14.89 11.82
N LEU A 186 -9.45 -13.55 11.89
CA LEU A 186 -8.32 -12.68 12.25
C LEU A 186 -7.75 -12.95 13.64
N GLU A 187 -8.57 -13.48 14.55
CA GLU A 187 -8.17 -13.72 15.94
C GLU A 187 -7.45 -15.06 16.10
N THR A 188 -7.80 -16.05 15.29
CA THR A 188 -7.27 -17.42 15.40
C THR A 188 -6.22 -17.76 14.35
N GLU A 189 -6.29 -17.13 13.16
CA GLU A 189 -5.38 -17.36 12.05
C GLU A 189 -4.36 -16.21 11.95
N PRO A 190 -3.12 -16.37 12.41
CA PRO A 190 -2.12 -15.34 12.26
C PRO A 190 -1.83 -15.08 10.79
N CYS A 191 -1.74 -13.78 10.44
CA CYS A 191 -1.38 -13.31 9.09
C CYS A 191 -2.48 -13.39 8.01
N VAL A 192 -3.75 -13.46 8.39
CA VAL A 192 -4.89 -13.21 7.46
C VAL A 192 -5.23 -11.73 7.33
N GLY A 193 -4.47 -10.86 8.00
CA GLY A 193 -4.68 -9.43 8.07
C GLY A 193 -4.26 -8.87 9.43
N TRP A 194 -4.83 -7.72 9.83
CA TRP A 194 -4.57 -7.10 11.14
C TRP A 194 -5.72 -6.21 11.59
N VAL A 195 -5.69 -5.84 12.87
CA VAL A 195 -6.61 -4.87 13.50
C VAL A 195 -5.80 -3.68 13.99
N GLY A 196 -6.33 -2.45 13.82
CA GLY A 196 -5.64 -1.22 14.16
C GLY A 196 -4.37 -1.00 13.36
N GLY A 197 -3.31 -0.56 14.01
CA GLY A 197 -2.01 -0.32 13.41
C GLY A 197 -1.55 1.12 13.51
N GLU A 198 -0.79 1.58 12.54
CA GLU A 198 -0.29 2.95 12.47
C GLU A 198 -0.63 3.60 11.13
N ILE A 199 -1.15 4.82 11.16
CA ILE A 199 -1.21 5.67 9.97
C ILE A 199 0.14 6.36 9.80
N TRP A 200 0.72 6.21 8.62
CA TRP A 200 1.95 6.88 8.24
C TRP A 200 1.68 7.92 7.16
N LEU A 201 2.19 9.13 7.35
CA LEU A 201 2.25 10.14 6.30
C LEU A 201 3.59 10.00 5.58
N VAL A 202 3.55 9.66 4.30
CA VAL A 202 4.73 9.31 3.51
C VAL A 202 4.85 10.22 2.28
N PRO A 203 5.99 10.92 2.09
CA PRO A 203 6.31 11.61 0.85
C PRO A 203 6.52 10.60 -0.29
N THR A 204 5.52 10.46 -1.16
CA THR A 204 5.54 9.53 -2.31
C THR A 204 5.80 10.24 -3.64
N ASP A 205 6.18 11.50 -3.59
CA ASP A 205 6.58 12.36 -4.72
C ASP A 205 8.07 12.22 -5.12
N ARG A 206 8.72 11.17 -4.62
CA ARG A 206 10.16 10.86 -4.81
C ARG A 206 10.36 9.38 -5.08
N GLY A 207 11.62 8.94 -5.24
CA GLY A 207 11.96 7.54 -5.45
C GLY A 207 11.49 6.63 -4.32
N ILE A 208 11.14 5.38 -4.62
CA ILE A 208 10.56 4.43 -3.65
C ILE A 208 11.53 4.19 -2.47
N GLU A 209 12.82 4.19 -2.73
CA GLU A 209 13.89 4.05 -1.74
C GLU A 209 13.92 5.20 -0.70
N GLU A 210 13.30 6.33 -1.04
CA GLU A 210 13.16 7.50 -0.17
C GLU A 210 11.82 7.54 0.58
N TRP A 211 10.92 6.57 0.36
CA TRP A 211 9.61 6.52 1.00
C TRP A 211 9.71 6.19 2.48
N LYS A 212 9.94 7.23 3.27
CA LYS A 212 10.03 7.15 4.72
C LYS A 212 8.96 8.03 5.35
N PRO A 213 8.26 7.57 6.39
CA PRO A 213 7.25 8.36 7.05
C PRO A 213 7.84 9.61 7.71
N VAL A 214 7.18 10.75 7.50
CA VAL A 214 7.49 12.03 8.17
C VAL A 214 6.62 12.27 9.40
N ALA A 215 5.51 11.52 9.52
CA ALA A 215 4.65 11.50 10.70
C ALA A 215 3.98 10.13 10.86
N LYS A 216 3.62 9.77 12.11
CA LYS A 216 2.95 8.52 12.45
C LYS A 216 1.89 8.74 13.52
N ARG A 217 0.77 8.00 13.43
CA ARG A 217 -0.32 8.01 14.41
C ARG A 217 -0.89 6.61 14.60
N LYS A 218 -1.08 6.20 15.83
CA LYS A 218 -1.77 4.91 16.14
C LYS A 218 -3.28 5.01 15.93
N VAL A 219 -3.89 3.93 15.51
CA VAL A 219 -5.34 3.73 15.36
C VAL A 219 -5.77 2.41 15.96
#